data_f3568cd47567935fd9d190322d40600b
#
_entry.id   f3568cd47567935fd9d190322d40600b
#
_cell.length_a   1.000
_cell.length_b   1.000
_cell.length_c   1.000
_cell.angle_alpha   90.00
_cell.angle_beta   90.00
_cell.angle_gamma   90.00
#
_symmetry.space_group_name_H-M   'P 1'
#
loop_
_entity.id
_entity.type
_entity.pdbx_description
1 polymer ?
#
loop_
_entity_poly.entity_id
_entity_poly.type
_entity_poly.pdbx_seq_one_letter_code
_entity_poly.pdbx_strand_id
1 'polypeptide(L)'
;MQRPKKATHAAISRFIASILPAKENDVPRLYHVPRNPRYDPETAVIEQVVLSVTPTPGVYTLIGYPHDEPDVELRAPAPKPHLRPPRTLCFLHRPFTLDRRSVRKGTLVISSHTAFDEVLTVGWNTALAERLGMNVGESLCVQGYKGDPERKIGIVGQVAQHRDLLVGRIQQEFGSTELVQAGLSDEIRVVAIMNAFHEDEVHRVLEMAQRRGWLGLDTPGKHMLYLTGQPRVGGMQAATALGMTVACVGHRQAEDWGIRFLAAGMRTAFPGVHVQEVYEEEIIQARDKKVAV
;
A
#
# COMPACT_ATOMS: atom_id res chain seq x y z
N MET A 1 24.84 20.84 9.89
CA MET A 1 23.48 20.33 10.20
C MET A 1 22.48 21.05 9.31
N GLN A 2 21.77 20.34 8.43
CA GLN A 2 20.66 20.92 7.67
C GLN A 2 19.52 21.28 8.64
N ARG A 3 18.94 22.47 8.49
CA ARG A 3 17.74 22.84 9.26
C ARG A 3 16.63 21.84 8.95
N PRO A 4 15.88 21.34 9.97
CA PRO A 4 14.77 20.44 9.75
C PRO A 4 13.80 21.05 8.75
N LYS A 5 13.40 20.27 7.72
CA LYS A 5 12.43 20.72 6.72
C LYS A 5 11.12 21.08 7.42
N LYS A 6 10.60 22.27 7.17
CA LYS A 6 9.28 22.67 7.68
C LYS A 6 8.22 21.73 7.10
N ALA A 7 7.45 21.08 7.95
CA ALA A 7 6.38 20.19 7.54
C ALA A 7 5.16 21.01 7.10
N THR A 8 5.15 21.45 5.83
CA THR A 8 4.01 22.14 5.22
C THR A 8 3.19 21.18 4.37
N HIS A 9 1.95 21.54 4.04
CA HIS A 9 1.13 20.76 3.09
C HIS A 9 1.90 20.48 1.80
N ALA A 10 2.56 21.47 1.22
CA ALA A 10 3.34 21.29 -0.01
C ALA A 10 4.57 20.39 0.19
N ALA A 11 5.28 20.52 1.32
CA ALA A 11 6.47 19.68 1.58
C ALA A 11 6.09 18.21 1.74
N ILE A 12 5.00 17.92 2.47
CA ILE A 12 4.51 16.55 2.65
C ILE A 12 3.93 16.01 1.33
N SER A 13 3.19 16.82 0.58
CA SER A 13 2.67 16.42 -0.75
C SER A 13 3.80 16.06 -1.71
N ARG A 14 4.89 16.83 -1.74
CA ARG A 14 6.09 16.53 -2.55
C ARG A 14 6.78 15.24 -2.09
N PHE A 15 6.85 15.00 -0.79
CA PHE A 15 7.39 13.76 -0.26
C PHE A 15 6.57 12.55 -0.71
N ILE A 16 5.23 12.60 -0.59
CA ILE A 16 4.36 11.54 -1.09
C ILE A 16 4.52 11.37 -2.61
N ALA A 17 4.59 12.47 -3.36
CA ALA A 17 4.77 12.43 -4.82
C ALA A 17 6.12 11.84 -5.25
N SER A 18 7.16 11.95 -4.43
CA SER A 18 8.47 11.32 -4.72
C SER A 18 8.45 9.80 -4.58
N ILE A 19 7.52 9.26 -3.79
CA ILE A 19 7.33 7.81 -3.61
C ILE A 19 6.26 7.30 -4.59
N LEU A 20 5.17 8.04 -4.73
CA LEU A 20 4.00 7.70 -5.53
C LEU A 20 3.89 8.68 -6.71
N PRO A 21 4.46 8.38 -7.87
CA PRO A 21 4.39 9.25 -9.05
C PRO A 21 2.93 9.44 -9.50
N ALA A 22 2.64 10.60 -10.07
CA ALA A 22 1.32 10.85 -10.65
C ALA A 22 1.10 9.95 -11.87
N LYS A 23 -0.14 9.47 -12.03
CA LYS A 23 -0.59 8.68 -13.18
C LYS A 23 -1.86 9.29 -13.75
N GLU A 24 -2.03 9.25 -15.07
CA GLU A 24 -3.19 9.82 -15.75
C GLU A 24 -4.51 9.20 -15.30
N ASN A 25 -4.52 7.88 -15.11
CA ASN A 25 -5.70 7.10 -14.72
C ASN A 25 -5.79 6.84 -13.20
N ASP A 26 -5.11 7.65 -12.38
CA ASP A 26 -5.22 7.56 -10.92
C ASP A 26 -6.34 8.47 -10.40
N VAL A 27 -6.74 8.26 -9.14
CA VAL A 27 -7.62 9.18 -8.43
C VAL A 27 -6.96 10.57 -8.30
N PRO A 28 -7.74 11.66 -8.20
CA PRO A 28 -7.16 12.98 -8.03
C PRO A 28 -6.22 13.04 -6.83
N ARG A 29 -4.96 13.44 -7.05
CA ARG A 29 -3.96 13.55 -5.99
C ARG A 29 -4.42 14.43 -4.83
N LEU A 30 -4.96 15.59 -5.14
CA LEU A 30 -5.58 16.51 -4.18
C LEU A 30 -7.07 16.20 -4.09
N TYR A 31 -7.45 15.26 -3.23
CA TYR A 31 -8.81 14.76 -3.16
C TYR A 31 -9.78 15.71 -2.44
N HIS A 32 -9.31 16.36 -1.37
CA HIS A 32 -10.03 17.42 -0.68
C HIS A 32 -9.06 18.53 -0.29
N VAL A 33 -9.33 19.77 -0.74
CA VAL A 33 -8.48 20.94 -0.52
C VAL A 33 -9.20 21.95 0.38
N PRO A 34 -8.50 22.57 1.36
CA PRO A 34 -9.08 23.62 2.19
C PRO A 34 -9.64 24.79 1.35
N ARG A 35 -10.92 25.14 1.58
CA ARG A 35 -11.62 26.23 0.86
C ARG A 35 -11.43 27.58 1.59
N ASN A 36 -10.20 27.96 1.86
CA ASN A 36 -9.91 29.26 2.45
C ASN A 36 -9.17 30.13 1.42
N PRO A 37 -9.63 31.34 1.09
CA PRO A 37 -8.92 32.24 0.15
C PRO A 37 -7.48 32.56 0.55
N ARG A 38 -7.16 32.45 1.84
CA ARG A 38 -5.81 32.66 2.38
C ARG A 38 -5.02 31.34 2.55
N TYR A 39 -5.54 30.24 2.05
CA TYR A 39 -4.83 28.96 2.10
C TYR A 39 -3.67 28.97 1.12
N ASP A 40 -2.48 28.81 1.65
CA ASP A 40 -1.25 28.65 0.88
C ASP A 40 -0.56 27.34 1.36
N PRO A 41 -0.43 26.32 0.50
CA PRO A 41 0.17 25.04 0.85
C PRO A 41 1.64 25.14 1.25
N GLU A 42 2.38 26.16 0.80
CA GLU A 42 3.80 26.36 1.13
C GLU A 42 3.98 26.87 2.58
N THR A 43 3.00 27.56 3.10
CA THR A 43 3.04 28.14 4.46
C THR A 43 2.16 27.41 5.47
N ALA A 44 1.24 26.56 5.01
CA ALA A 44 0.34 25.77 5.87
C ALA A 44 1.13 24.67 6.60
N VAL A 45 1.62 24.94 7.79
CA VAL A 45 2.38 23.99 8.64
C VAL A 45 1.43 22.91 9.15
N ILE A 46 1.87 21.65 9.09
CA ILE A 46 1.17 20.45 9.52
C ILE A 46 1.70 19.98 10.86
N GLU A 47 0.79 19.66 11.75
CA GLU A 47 1.05 19.12 13.08
C GLU A 47 0.79 17.60 13.13
N GLN A 48 -0.13 17.13 12.28
CA GLN A 48 -0.57 15.74 12.23
C GLN A 48 -0.72 15.24 10.79
N VAL A 49 -0.24 14.02 10.55
CA VAL A 49 -0.51 13.25 9.33
C VAL A 49 -1.28 12.00 9.70
N VAL A 50 -2.39 11.76 9.02
CA VAL A 50 -3.21 10.55 9.13
C VAL A 50 -3.05 9.73 7.87
N LEU A 51 -2.70 8.44 8.00
CA LEU A 51 -2.51 7.53 6.88
C LEU A 51 -3.50 6.36 7.03
N SER A 52 -4.26 6.08 5.99
CA SER A 52 -5.18 4.94 5.95
C SER A 52 -5.41 4.45 4.52
N VAL A 53 -5.91 3.23 4.42
CA VAL A 53 -6.39 2.68 3.14
C VAL A 53 -7.70 3.34 2.74
N THR A 54 -8.69 3.39 3.64
CA THR A 54 -10.06 3.89 3.38
C THR A 54 -10.50 4.88 4.46
N PRO A 55 -11.51 5.74 4.18
CA PRO A 55 -12.07 6.67 5.16
C PRO A 55 -13.01 5.95 6.14
N THR A 56 -12.46 5.35 7.17
CA THR A 56 -13.18 4.64 8.23
C THR A 56 -13.60 5.57 9.37
N PRO A 57 -14.45 5.13 10.32
CA PRO A 57 -14.81 5.92 11.50
C PRO A 57 -13.60 6.46 12.27
N GLY A 58 -12.54 5.64 12.46
CA GLY A 58 -11.31 6.10 13.11
C GLY A 58 -10.59 7.20 12.33
N VAL A 59 -10.64 7.18 11.00
CA VAL A 59 -10.13 8.28 10.18
C VAL A 59 -10.94 9.54 10.45
N TYR A 60 -12.29 9.47 10.45
CA TYR A 60 -13.16 10.63 10.71
C TYR A 60 -12.98 11.20 12.12
N THR A 61 -12.68 10.37 13.12
CA THR A 61 -12.35 10.85 14.47
C THR A 61 -11.12 11.80 14.44
N LEU A 62 -10.18 11.60 13.52
CA LEU A 62 -8.95 12.38 13.40
C LEU A 62 -9.06 13.59 12.46
N ILE A 63 -9.83 13.47 11.38
CA ILE A 63 -9.93 14.51 10.34
C ILE A 63 -11.29 15.20 10.28
N GLY A 64 -12.31 14.65 10.95
CA GLY A 64 -13.67 15.15 10.95
C GLY A 64 -13.92 16.24 12.00
N TYR A 65 -15.15 16.72 12.03
CA TYR A 65 -15.64 17.53 13.11
C TYR A 65 -15.84 16.66 14.36
N PRO A 66 -15.59 17.19 15.56
CA PRO A 66 -15.99 16.50 16.79
C PRO A 66 -17.48 16.16 16.67
N HIS A 67 -17.84 14.90 16.85
CA HIS A 67 -19.25 14.56 17.07
C HIS A 67 -19.60 15.03 18.48
N ASP A 68 -20.58 15.89 18.61
CA ASP A 68 -21.27 16.07 19.86
C ASP A 68 -21.97 14.73 20.15
N GLU A 69 -21.41 13.93 21.06
CA GLU A 69 -22.13 12.76 21.55
C GLU A 69 -23.45 13.24 22.15
N PRO A 70 -24.62 12.67 21.77
CA PRO A 70 -25.88 13.04 22.40
C PRO A 70 -25.78 12.70 23.88
N ASP A 71 -25.96 13.71 24.70
CA ASP A 71 -26.12 13.79 26.13
C ASP A 71 -26.15 12.44 26.87
N VAL A 72 -25.03 12.04 27.45
CA VAL A 72 -25.04 11.30 28.70
C VAL A 72 -24.95 12.35 29.82
N GLU A 73 -26.08 12.67 30.39
CA GLU A 73 -26.18 13.49 31.63
C GLU A 73 -25.42 12.83 32.78
N LEU A 74 -24.12 13.09 32.84
CA LEU A 74 -23.32 12.89 34.05
C LEU A 74 -22.51 14.16 34.27
N ARG A 75 -22.80 14.85 35.38
CA ARG A 75 -22.15 16.06 35.87
C ARG A 75 -20.65 16.05 35.58
N ALA A 76 -20.28 16.73 34.51
CA ALA A 76 -18.89 16.88 34.11
C ALA A 76 -18.15 17.93 34.96
N PRO A 77 -16.88 17.69 35.34
CA PRO A 77 -15.98 18.72 35.78
C PRO A 77 -15.79 19.76 34.67
N ALA A 78 -15.51 21.01 35.06
CA ALA A 78 -15.37 22.16 34.18
C ALA A 78 -14.68 21.90 32.84
N PRO A 79 -15.14 22.48 31.73
CA PRO A 79 -14.66 22.19 30.39
C PRO A 79 -13.16 22.42 30.33
N LYS A 80 -12.42 21.39 29.93
CA LYS A 80 -11.00 21.54 29.62
C LYS A 80 -10.86 22.59 28.51
N PRO A 81 -9.83 23.46 28.56
CA PRO A 81 -9.63 24.45 27.52
C PRO A 81 -9.64 23.73 26.17
N HIS A 82 -10.51 24.18 25.26
CA HIS A 82 -10.63 23.61 23.90
C HIS A 82 -9.30 23.76 23.19
N LEU A 83 -8.47 22.73 23.28
CA LEU A 83 -7.23 22.66 22.52
C LEU A 83 -7.65 22.72 21.04
N ARG A 84 -7.12 23.73 20.35
CA ARG A 84 -7.32 23.85 18.90
C ARG A 84 -6.96 22.53 18.25
N PRO A 85 -7.85 21.92 17.43
CA PRO A 85 -7.52 20.68 16.75
C PRO A 85 -6.28 20.86 15.86
N PRO A 86 -5.42 19.83 15.79
CA PRO A 86 -4.16 19.93 15.03
C PRO A 86 -4.44 20.18 13.55
N ARG A 87 -3.55 20.91 12.89
CA ARG A 87 -3.58 21.04 11.42
C ARG A 87 -3.19 19.72 10.80
N THR A 88 -4.12 19.12 10.06
CA THR A 88 -4.02 17.75 9.63
C THR A 88 -3.92 17.63 8.10
N LEU A 89 -3.02 16.75 7.65
CA LEU A 89 -3.02 16.19 6.31
C LEU A 89 -3.41 14.72 6.42
N CYS A 90 -4.35 14.27 5.59
CA CYS A 90 -4.75 12.86 5.50
C CYS A 90 -4.32 12.28 4.14
N PHE A 91 -3.76 11.07 4.15
CA PHE A 91 -3.56 10.26 2.95
C PHE A 91 -4.51 9.07 2.97
N LEU A 92 -5.21 8.87 1.85
CA LEU A 92 -6.10 7.73 1.62
C LEU A 92 -5.71 7.02 0.32
N HIS A 93 -5.48 5.71 0.41
CA HIS A 93 -5.26 4.90 -0.78
C HIS A 93 -6.57 4.78 -1.62
N ARG A 94 -7.69 4.46 -0.97
CA ARG A 94 -9.02 4.35 -1.57
C ARG A 94 -10.00 5.40 -0.99
N PRO A 95 -10.04 6.62 -1.54
CA PRO A 95 -10.83 7.71 -0.99
C PRO A 95 -12.31 7.69 -1.43
N PHE A 96 -12.77 6.66 -2.13
CA PHE A 96 -14.02 6.65 -2.90
C PHE A 96 -15.27 6.93 -2.05
N THR A 97 -15.28 6.47 -0.80
CA THR A 97 -16.40 6.63 0.15
C THR A 97 -16.24 7.86 1.06
N LEU A 98 -15.23 8.74 0.80
CA LEU A 98 -15.00 9.91 1.65
C LEU A 98 -16.16 10.91 1.55
N ASP A 99 -16.87 11.10 2.67
CA ASP A 99 -17.79 12.24 2.81
C ASP A 99 -17.00 13.53 3.07
N ARG A 100 -16.83 14.33 2.02
CA ARG A 100 -16.08 15.59 2.07
C ARG A 100 -16.71 16.65 2.97
N ARG A 101 -18.02 16.52 3.30
CA ARG A 101 -18.72 17.44 4.19
C ARG A 101 -18.37 17.20 5.65
N SER A 102 -18.06 15.96 5.98
CA SER A 102 -17.61 15.55 7.32
C SER A 102 -16.15 15.89 7.57
N VAL A 103 -15.37 16.27 6.55
CA VAL A 103 -13.96 16.65 6.71
C VAL A 103 -13.86 18.06 7.29
N ARG A 104 -13.12 18.20 8.41
CA ARG A 104 -12.91 19.47 9.12
C ARG A 104 -12.24 20.50 8.22
N LYS A 105 -12.70 21.78 8.35
CA LYS A 105 -12.09 22.91 7.65
C LYS A 105 -10.58 23.00 7.93
N GLY A 106 -9.78 23.18 6.89
CA GLY A 106 -8.33 23.27 6.99
C GLY A 106 -7.58 21.95 6.85
N THR A 107 -8.26 20.80 6.80
CA THR A 107 -7.66 19.50 6.48
C THR A 107 -7.44 19.39 4.98
N LEU A 108 -6.26 18.91 4.56
CA LEU A 108 -5.97 18.46 3.21
C LEU A 108 -6.09 16.95 3.14
N VAL A 109 -6.81 16.42 2.15
CA VAL A 109 -6.81 14.97 1.86
C VAL A 109 -6.10 14.74 0.53
N ILE A 110 -5.06 13.92 0.58
CA ILE A 110 -4.29 13.45 -0.57
C ILE A 110 -4.65 11.99 -0.83
N SER A 111 -4.64 11.59 -2.09
CA SER A 111 -4.91 10.19 -2.46
C SER A 111 -4.00 9.71 -3.58
N SER A 112 -3.86 8.40 -3.66
CA SER A 112 -3.25 7.68 -4.78
C SER A 112 -3.71 6.23 -4.73
N HIS A 113 -4.34 5.77 -5.79
CA HIS A 113 -4.83 4.40 -5.89
C HIS A 113 -3.92 3.57 -6.79
N THR A 114 -3.86 3.91 -8.06
CA THR A 114 -3.08 3.15 -9.04
C THR A 114 -1.58 3.13 -8.73
N ALA A 115 -0.97 4.29 -8.45
CA ALA A 115 0.45 4.34 -8.13
C ALA A 115 0.76 3.64 -6.78
N PHE A 116 -0.14 3.71 -5.81
CA PHE A 116 0.01 2.99 -4.55
C PHE A 116 0.01 1.47 -4.75
N ASP A 117 -0.96 0.94 -5.52
CA ASP A 117 -0.99 -0.48 -5.88
C ASP A 117 0.27 -0.96 -6.58
N GLU A 118 0.82 -0.13 -7.47
CA GLU A 118 2.02 -0.48 -8.22
C GLU A 118 3.27 -0.50 -7.35
N VAL A 119 3.44 0.50 -6.47
CA VAL A 119 4.73 0.77 -5.83
C VAL A 119 4.79 0.32 -4.38
N LEU A 120 3.65 0.31 -3.68
CA LEU A 120 3.61 0.08 -2.23
C LEU A 120 2.78 -1.14 -1.80
N THR A 121 2.34 -1.97 -2.74
CA THR A 121 1.74 -3.28 -2.44
C THR A 121 2.62 -4.40 -3.00
N VAL A 122 2.03 -5.52 -3.38
CA VAL A 122 2.72 -6.64 -4.05
C VAL A 122 2.87 -6.43 -5.58
N GLY A 123 3.05 -5.18 -6.01
CA GLY A 123 3.30 -4.80 -7.40
C GLY A 123 4.80 -4.61 -7.72
N TRP A 124 5.13 -3.55 -8.47
CA TRP A 124 6.50 -3.11 -8.71
C TRP A 124 7.09 -2.44 -7.47
N ASN A 125 7.20 -3.20 -6.40
CA ASN A 125 7.66 -2.72 -5.10
C ASN A 125 9.13 -3.09 -4.86
N THR A 126 10.02 -2.21 -5.26
CA THR A 126 11.47 -2.41 -5.12
C THR A 126 11.91 -2.43 -3.65
N ALA A 127 11.27 -1.64 -2.79
CA ALA A 127 11.62 -1.61 -1.37
C ALA A 127 11.27 -2.93 -0.66
N LEU A 128 10.13 -3.54 -0.99
CA LEU A 128 9.78 -4.88 -0.51
C LEU A 128 10.73 -5.93 -1.07
N ALA A 129 11.04 -5.85 -2.37
CA ALA A 129 11.95 -6.78 -3.04
C ALA A 129 13.34 -6.80 -2.39
N GLU A 130 13.91 -5.64 -2.08
CA GLU A 130 15.18 -5.51 -1.35
C GLU A 130 15.12 -6.15 0.04
N ARG A 131 14.03 -5.94 0.79
CA ARG A 131 13.83 -6.54 2.13
C ARG A 131 13.72 -8.06 2.07
N LEU A 132 13.19 -8.60 0.98
CA LEU A 132 13.16 -10.05 0.73
C LEU A 132 14.49 -10.60 0.21
N GLY A 133 15.50 -9.73 -0.01
CA GLY A 133 16.85 -10.10 -0.45
C GLY A 133 16.96 -10.29 -1.97
N MET A 134 16.09 -9.66 -2.76
CA MET A 134 16.18 -9.65 -4.21
C MET A 134 17.29 -8.70 -4.69
N ASN A 135 18.03 -9.09 -5.71
CA ASN A 135 18.90 -8.18 -6.46
C ASN A 135 18.06 -7.27 -7.35
N VAL A 136 17.61 -6.15 -6.81
CA VAL A 136 16.74 -5.20 -7.50
C VAL A 136 17.41 -4.56 -8.72
N GLY A 137 18.74 -4.38 -8.69
CA GLY A 137 19.49 -3.80 -9.81
C GLY A 137 19.41 -4.61 -11.11
N GLU A 138 19.17 -5.93 -11.01
CA GLU A 138 19.02 -6.84 -12.15
C GLU A 138 17.57 -7.32 -12.34
N SER A 139 16.63 -6.85 -11.51
CA SER A 139 15.24 -7.28 -11.58
C SER A 139 14.52 -6.78 -12.82
N LEU A 140 13.42 -7.43 -13.15
CA LEU A 140 12.56 -7.11 -14.28
C LEU A 140 11.21 -6.60 -13.82
N CYS A 141 10.75 -5.49 -14.41
CA CYS A 141 9.38 -5.01 -14.24
C CYS A 141 8.42 -5.88 -15.07
N VAL A 142 7.36 -6.38 -14.43
CA VAL A 142 6.23 -6.99 -15.14
C VAL A 142 5.22 -5.89 -15.43
N GLN A 143 5.07 -5.55 -16.71
CA GLN A 143 4.31 -4.40 -17.17
C GLN A 143 3.22 -4.82 -18.17
N GLY A 144 2.08 -4.11 -18.16
CA GLY A 144 0.92 -4.37 -19.02
C GLY A 144 -0.12 -5.28 -18.36
N TYR A 145 -1.34 -4.74 -18.18
CA TYR A 145 -2.45 -5.44 -17.56
C TYR A 145 -3.81 -4.84 -17.98
N LYS A 146 -4.78 -5.69 -18.35
CA LYS A 146 -6.16 -5.31 -18.69
C LYS A 146 -6.26 -4.13 -19.66
N GLY A 147 -5.45 -4.17 -20.73
CA GLY A 147 -5.47 -3.12 -21.77
C GLY A 147 -4.65 -1.87 -21.46
N ASP A 148 -4.07 -1.75 -20.26
CA ASP A 148 -3.11 -0.70 -19.91
C ASP A 148 -1.68 -1.24 -20.05
N PRO A 149 -0.92 -0.88 -21.11
CA PRO A 149 0.44 -1.36 -21.33
C PRO A 149 1.45 -0.79 -20.34
N GLU A 150 1.14 0.35 -19.72
CA GLU A 150 2.04 1.05 -18.78
C GLU A 150 1.84 0.58 -17.31
N ARG A 151 0.81 -0.22 -17.05
CA ARG A 151 0.51 -0.72 -15.70
C ARG A 151 1.62 -1.64 -15.21
N LYS A 152 2.29 -1.25 -14.11
CA LYS A 152 3.35 -2.05 -13.47
C LYS A 152 2.73 -2.98 -12.42
N ILE A 153 2.60 -4.25 -12.75
CA ILE A 153 1.91 -5.22 -11.90
C ILE A 153 2.83 -6.11 -11.09
N GLY A 154 4.14 -6.03 -11.29
CA GLY A 154 5.04 -6.86 -10.51
C GLY A 154 6.52 -6.62 -10.78
N ILE A 155 7.32 -7.27 -9.96
CA ILE A 155 8.77 -7.34 -10.04
C ILE A 155 9.22 -8.79 -9.96
N VAL A 156 10.13 -9.18 -10.84
CA VAL A 156 10.76 -10.52 -10.85
C VAL A 156 12.26 -10.36 -10.74
N GLY A 157 12.88 -11.10 -9.85
CA GLY A 157 14.32 -11.02 -9.68
C GLY A 157 14.92 -12.21 -8.94
N GLN A 158 16.25 -12.29 -8.97
CA GLN A 158 17.00 -13.35 -8.32
C GLN A 158 17.08 -13.16 -6.82
N VAL A 159 17.04 -14.29 -6.13
CA VAL A 159 17.37 -14.47 -4.72
C VAL A 159 18.22 -15.74 -4.60
N ALA A 160 18.86 -15.96 -3.46
CA ALA A 160 19.56 -17.22 -3.19
C ALA A 160 19.23 -17.61 -1.74
N GLN A 161 18.07 -18.21 -1.52
CA GLN A 161 17.55 -18.45 -0.17
C GLN A 161 16.79 -19.77 -0.06
N HIS A 162 16.83 -20.35 1.14
CA HIS A 162 15.94 -21.45 1.48
C HIS A 162 14.49 -20.95 1.60
N ARG A 163 13.52 -21.71 1.10
CA ARG A 163 12.09 -21.38 1.09
C ARG A 163 11.58 -20.88 2.44
N ASP A 164 11.89 -21.63 3.53
CA ASP A 164 11.36 -21.32 4.85
C ASP A 164 11.89 -19.99 5.41
N LEU A 165 13.15 -19.65 5.09
CA LEU A 165 13.73 -18.35 5.46
C LEU A 165 13.03 -17.22 4.71
N LEU A 166 12.76 -17.43 3.42
CA LEU A 166 12.07 -16.43 2.59
C LEU A 166 10.62 -16.25 3.03
N VAL A 167 9.90 -17.35 3.30
CA VAL A 167 8.54 -17.31 3.87
C VAL A 167 8.53 -16.62 5.23
N GLY A 168 9.51 -16.90 6.09
CA GLY A 168 9.66 -16.20 7.37
C GLY A 168 9.85 -14.69 7.22
N ARG A 169 10.64 -14.23 6.23
CA ARG A 169 10.78 -12.80 5.92
C ARG A 169 9.47 -12.19 5.41
N ILE A 170 8.75 -12.89 4.54
CA ILE A 170 7.43 -12.46 4.07
C ILE A 170 6.48 -12.28 5.26
N GLN A 171 6.46 -13.23 6.20
CA GLN A 171 5.62 -13.12 7.41
C GLN A 171 6.04 -11.96 8.30
N GLN A 172 7.34 -11.66 8.43
CA GLN A 172 7.81 -10.49 9.17
C GLN A 172 7.36 -9.18 8.53
N GLU A 173 7.42 -9.07 7.20
CA GLU A 173 7.00 -7.87 6.48
C GLU A 173 5.48 -7.63 6.54
N PHE A 174 4.67 -8.67 6.46
CA PHE A 174 3.21 -8.55 6.39
C PHE A 174 2.48 -8.86 7.71
N GLY A 175 3.17 -9.38 8.72
CA GLY A 175 2.60 -9.81 10.00
C GLY A 175 1.98 -11.21 9.95
N SER A 176 1.45 -11.62 8.78
CA SER A 176 0.88 -12.95 8.53
C SER A 176 0.85 -13.27 7.05
N THR A 177 0.56 -14.53 6.72
CA THR A 177 0.24 -14.97 5.36
C THR A 177 -1.12 -15.65 5.37
N GLU A 178 -1.95 -15.36 4.37
CA GLU A 178 -3.26 -16.01 4.20
C GLU A 178 -3.09 -17.47 3.76
N LEU A 179 -2.10 -17.71 2.86
CA LEU A 179 -1.80 -19.04 2.32
C LEU A 179 -0.32 -19.15 1.98
N VAL A 180 0.28 -20.28 2.32
CA VAL A 180 1.57 -20.71 1.77
C VAL A 180 1.41 -22.12 1.21
N GLN A 181 1.67 -22.29 -0.08
CA GLN A 181 1.73 -23.57 -0.75
C GLN A 181 3.18 -23.86 -1.13
N ALA A 182 3.75 -24.93 -0.58
CA ALA A 182 5.10 -25.36 -0.92
C ALA A 182 5.15 -25.90 -2.36
N GLY A 183 6.19 -25.50 -3.09
CA GLY A 183 6.53 -26.08 -4.40
C GLY A 183 7.41 -27.32 -4.28
N LEU A 184 8.03 -27.70 -5.39
CA LEU A 184 8.85 -28.91 -5.50
C LEU A 184 10.27 -28.77 -4.92
N SER A 185 10.72 -27.56 -4.57
CA SER A 185 12.08 -27.33 -4.07
C SER A 185 12.06 -26.41 -2.83
N ASP A 186 12.99 -26.67 -1.92
CA ASP A 186 13.26 -25.80 -0.78
C ASP A 186 14.26 -24.70 -1.12
N GLU A 187 14.96 -24.81 -2.23
CA GLU A 187 15.86 -23.78 -2.77
C GLU A 187 15.10 -22.84 -3.69
N ILE A 188 15.01 -21.56 -3.33
CA ILE A 188 14.40 -20.51 -4.15
C ILE A 188 15.51 -19.66 -4.77
N ARG A 189 15.50 -19.53 -6.08
CA ARG A 189 16.43 -18.73 -6.90
C ARG A 189 15.80 -17.48 -7.48
N VAL A 190 14.48 -17.51 -7.68
CA VAL A 190 13.73 -16.40 -8.26
C VAL A 190 12.49 -16.13 -7.43
N VAL A 191 12.20 -14.85 -7.18
CA VAL A 191 10.94 -14.39 -6.60
C VAL A 191 10.23 -13.52 -7.62
N ALA A 192 8.92 -13.76 -7.79
CA ALA A 192 7.99 -12.88 -8.47
C ALA A 192 7.05 -12.28 -7.43
N ILE A 193 7.04 -10.95 -7.26
CA ILE A 193 6.10 -10.19 -6.43
C ILE A 193 5.07 -9.58 -7.36
N MET A 194 3.78 -9.97 -7.24
CA MET A 194 2.80 -9.73 -8.29
C MET A 194 1.42 -9.32 -7.75
N ASN A 195 0.86 -8.22 -8.26
CA ASN A 195 -0.52 -7.78 -8.00
C ASN A 195 -1.58 -8.58 -8.78
N ALA A 196 -1.18 -9.34 -9.80
CA ALA A 196 -2.04 -10.19 -10.58
C ALA A 196 -1.63 -11.65 -10.40
N PHE A 197 -2.61 -12.57 -10.36
CA PHE A 197 -2.34 -13.98 -10.15
C PHE A 197 -3.33 -14.83 -10.97
N HIS A 198 -3.19 -14.76 -12.30
CA HIS A 198 -3.89 -15.62 -13.25
C HIS A 198 -2.88 -16.52 -13.97
N GLU A 199 -3.34 -17.48 -14.72
CA GLU A 199 -2.50 -18.42 -15.46
C GLU A 199 -1.49 -17.72 -16.36
N ASP A 200 -1.94 -16.71 -17.12
CA ASP A 200 -1.08 -15.96 -18.05
C ASP A 200 0.08 -15.23 -17.32
N GLU A 201 -0.18 -14.63 -16.15
CA GLU A 201 0.87 -13.96 -15.38
C GLU A 201 1.86 -14.96 -14.80
N VAL A 202 1.42 -16.13 -14.36
CA VAL A 202 2.29 -17.20 -13.87
C VAL A 202 3.24 -17.67 -14.96
N HIS A 203 2.73 -17.94 -16.15
CA HIS A 203 3.56 -18.32 -17.30
C HIS A 203 4.50 -17.20 -17.73
N ARG A 204 4.00 -15.95 -17.77
CA ARG A 204 4.79 -14.79 -18.18
C ARG A 204 6.02 -14.57 -17.29
N VAL A 205 5.86 -14.62 -15.96
CA VAL A 205 7.00 -14.42 -15.04
C VAL A 205 8.01 -15.57 -15.15
N LEU A 206 7.55 -16.79 -15.39
CA LEU A 206 8.41 -17.93 -15.64
C LEU A 206 9.26 -17.74 -16.91
N GLU A 207 8.62 -17.39 -18.03
CA GLU A 207 9.32 -17.10 -19.28
C GLU A 207 10.34 -15.97 -19.14
N MET A 208 10.00 -14.89 -18.40
CA MET A 208 10.92 -13.79 -18.14
C MET A 208 12.18 -14.28 -17.41
N ALA A 209 12.01 -15.12 -16.38
CA ALA A 209 13.13 -15.68 -15.62
C ALA A 209 13.99 -16.65 -16.47
N GLN A 210 13.35 -17.46 -17.31
CA GLN A 210 14.04 -18.37 -18.23
C GLN A 210 14.84 -17.62 -19.31
N ARG A 211 14.24 -16.62 -19.94
CA ARG A 211 14.94 -15.76 -20.95
C ARG A 211 16.17 -15.05 -20.37
N ARG A 212 16.17 -14.78 -19.07
CA ARG A 212 17.33 -14.24 -18.34
C ARG A 212 18.35 -15.32 -17.94
N GLY A 213 18.05 -16.59 -18.15
CA GLY A 213 18.90 -17.70 -17.73
C GLY A 213 18.96 -17.93 -16.22
N TRP A 214 17.99 -17.39 -15.46
CA TRP A 214 17.91 -17.58 -14.00
C TRP A 214 17.37 -18.95 -13.60
N LEU A 215 16.57 -19.57 -14.48
CA LEU A 215 15.97 -20.88 -14.31
C LEU A 215 16.26 -21.76 -15.52
N GLY A 216 16.51 -23.05 -15.25
CA GLY A 216 16.68 -24.05 -16.30
C GLY A 216 15.35 -24.42 -16.98
N LEU A 217 15.43 -25.17 -18.09
CA LEU A 217 14.26 -25.63 -18.82
C LEU A 217 13.64 -26.90 -18.19
N ASP A 218 14.43 -27.68 -17.47
CA ASP A 218 13.98 -28.88 -16.77
C ASP A 218 13.35 -28.51 -15.43
N THR A 219 12.05 -28.74 -15.25
CA THR A 219 11.29 -28.38 -14.05
C THR A 219 11.37 -26.86 -13.73
N PRO A 220 10.91 -26.01 -14.65
CA PRO A 220 11.25 -24.59 -14.67
C PRO A 220 10.74 -23.80 -13.47
N GLY A 221 9.61 -24.17 -12.88
CA GLY A 221 9.00 -23.45 -11.77
C GLY A 221 9.49 -23.85 -10.37
N LYS A 222 10.19 -24.98 -10.21
CA LYS A 222 10.50 -25.56 -8.87
C LYS A 222 11.33 -24.63 -7.96
N HIS A 223 12.16 -23.76 -8.54
CA HIS A 223 13.00 -22.81 -7.80
C HIS A 223 12.44 -21.39 -7.78
N MET A 224 11.15 -21.23 -8.08
CA MET A 224 10.47 -19.94 -8.07
C MET A 224 9.48 -19.84 -6.91
N LEU A 225 9.45 -18.69 -6.25
CA LEU A 225 8.40 -18.30 -5.33
C LEU A 225 7.55 -17.18 -5.96
N TYR A 226 6.25 -17.38 -6.00
CA TYR A 226 5.28 -16.40 -6.44
C TYR A 226 4.59 -15.78 -5.22
N LEU A 227 4.84 -14.49 -4.97
CA LEU A 227 4.25 -13.71 -3.88
C LEU A 227 3.12 -12.85 -4.44
N THR A 228 1.93 -12.96 -3.86
CA THR A 228 0.75 -12.19 -4.29
C THR A 228 -0.16 -11.82 -3.13
N GLY A 229 -1.14 -10.92 -3.37
CA GLY A 229 -2.12 -10.52 -2.37
C GLY A 229 -3.17 -11.60 -2.08
N GLN A 230 -3.74 -12.21 -3.13
CA GLN A 230 -4.88 -13.12 -2.97
C GLN A 230 -4.74 -14.37 -3.83
N PRO A 231 -5.17 -15.54 -3.34
CA PRO A 231 -5.24 -16.74 -4.16
C PRO A 231 -6.30 -16.59 -5.27
N ARG A 232 -5.97 -17.08 -6.47
CA ARG A 232 -6.88 -17.18 -7.61
C ARG A 232 -6.79 -18.59 -8.18
N VAL A 233 -7.92 -19.19 -8.50
CA VAL A 233 -7.98 -20.60 -8.92
C VAL A 233 -7.04 -20.91 -10.09
N GLY A 234 -7.11 -20.14 -11.20
CA GLY A 234 -6.25 -20.35 -12.37
C GLY A 234 -4.76 -20.16 -12.05
N GLY A 235 -4.39 -19.13 -11.28
CA GLY A 235 -3.00 -18.90 -10.85
C GLY A 235 -2.48 -20.03 -9.97
N MET A 236 -3.28 -20.51 -9.01
CA MET A 236 -2.91 -21.64 -8.14
C MET A 236 -2.70 -22.91 -8.93
N GLN A 237 -3.61 -23.24 -9.88
CA GLN A 237 -3.49 -24.42 -10.73
C GLN A 237 -2.21 -24.38 -11.58
N ALA A 238 -1.95 -23.23 -12.25
CA ALA A 238 -0.76 -23.06 -13.07
C ALA A 238 0.53 -23.15 -12.24
N ALA A 239 0.60 -22.44 -11.12
CA ALA A 239 1.77 -22.47 -10.23
C ALA A 239 2.04 -23.88 -9.68
N THR A 240 0.99 -24.62 -9.29
CA THR A 240 1.09 -26.01 -8.83
C THR A 240 1.62 -26.94 -9.92
N ALA A 241 1.07 -26.85 -11.14
CA ALA A 241 1.51 -27.65 -12.27
C ALA A 241 2.98 -27.42 -12.63
N LEU A 242 3.47 -26.20 -12.41
CA LEU A 242 4.87 -25.81 -12.64
C LEU A 242 5.79 -26.08 -11.42
N GLY A 243 5.25 -26.58 -10.31
CA GLY A 243 6.00 -26.87 -9.09
C GLY A 243 6.50 -25.66 -8.32
N MET A 244 5.89 -24.48 -8.53
CA MET A 244 6.25 -23.24 -7.84
C MET A 244 5.80 -23.23 -6.38
N THR A 245 6.57 -22.54 -5.52
CA THR A 245 6.07 -22.12 -4.21
C THR A 245 5.18 -20.88 -4.38
N VAL A 246 4.03 -20.85 -3.71
CA VAL A 246 3.11 -19.70 -3.71
C VAL A 246 2.95 -19.18 -2.29
N ALA A 247 3.05 -17.87 -2.12
CA ALA A 247 2.71 -17.17 -0.88
C ALA A 247 1.66 -16.10 -1.16
N CYS A 248 0.51 -16.16 -0.49
CA CYS A 248 -0.54 -15.15 -0.54
C CYS A 248 -0.57 -14.44 0.81
N VAL A 249 -0.37 -13.13 0.82
CA VAL A 249 -0.29 -12.35 2.06
C VAL A 249 -1.63 -11.81 2.54
N GLY A 250 -2.64 -11.78 1.66
CA GLY A 250 -3.91 -11.10 1.89
C GLY A 250 -3.92 -9.71 1.25
N HIS A 251 -5.07 -9.33 0.70
CA HIS A 251 -5.22 -8.03 0.02
C HIS A 251 -4.99 -6.88 0.99
N ARG A 252 -5.63 -6.94 2.14
CA ARG A 252 -5.52 -5.92 3.19
C ARG A 252 -4.11 -5.80 3.73
N GLN A 253 -3.43 -6.91 4.01
CA GLN A 253 -2.06 -6.93 4.50
C GLN A 253 -1.08 -6.30 3.50
N ALA A 254 -1.32 -6.49 2.19
CA ALA A 254 -0.52 -5.86 1.16
C ALA A 254 -0.69 -4.33 1.16
N GLU A 255 -1.92 -3.82 1.32
CA GLU A 255 -2.20 -2.38 1.42
C GLU A 255 -1.66 -1.79 2.73
N ASP A 256 -1.84 -2.48 3.86
CA ASP A 256 -1.35 -2.05 5.17
C ASP A 256 0.18 -1.96 5.22
N TRP A 257 0.89 -2.83 4.46
CA TRP A 257 2.34 -2.72 4.29
C TRP A 257 2.73 -1.36 3.69
N GLY A 258 2.01 -0.92 2.66
CA GLY A 258 2.24 0.38 2.02
C GLY A 258 2.00 1.56 2.98
N ILE A 259 0.95 1.48 3.80
CA ILE A 259 0.66 2.49 4.83
C ILE A 259 1.81 2.56 5.85
N ARG A 260 2.28 1.40 6.36
CA ARG A 260 3.44 1.34 7.29
C ARG A 260 4.71 1.92 6.65
N PHE A 261 4.97 1.61 5.38
CA PHE A 261 6.13 2.13 4.66
C PHE A 261 6.08 3.66 4.55
N LEU A 262 4.95 4.23 4.15
CA LEU A 262 4.74 5.68 4.10
C LEU A 262 4.91 6.32 5.49
N ALA A 263 4.35 5.71 6.53
CA ALA A 263 4.45 6.21 7.89
C ALA A 263 5.90 6.27 8.40
N ALA A 264 6.67 5.21 8.16
CA ALA A 264 8.09 5.16 8.52
C ALA A 264 8.89 6.25 7.79
N GLY A 265 8.66 6.42 6.48
CA GLY A 265 9.28 7.47 5.69
C GLY A 265 8.90 8.88 6.17
N MET A 266 7.62 9.10 6.52
CA MET A 266 7.14 10.37 7.07
C MET A 266 7.81 10.73 8.39
N ARG A 267 7.87 9.78 9.33
CA ARG A 267 8.54 10.00 10.64
C ARG A 267 10.00 10.37 10.47
N THR A 268 10.68 9.75 9.50
CA THR A 268 12.08 10.07 9.18
C THR A 268 12.23 11.44 8.52
N ALA A 269 11.37 11.77 7.55
CA ALA A 269 11.47 13.02 6.80
C ALA A 269 11.00 14.25 7.60
N PHE A 270 10.05 14.06 8.53
CA PHE A 270 9.39 15.12 9.30
C PHE A 270 9.27 14.74 10.78
N PRO A 271 10.38 14.69 11.54
CA PRO A 271 10.40 14.16 12.91
C PRO A 271 9.57 14.97 13.92
N GLY A 272 9.12 16.20 13.56
CA GLY A 272 8.25 17.03 14.38
C GLY A 272 6.75 16.87 14.12
N VAL A 273 6.34 15.96 13.22
CA VAL A 273 4.95 15.73 12.85
C VAL A 273 4.43 14.47 13.53
N HIS A 274 3.24 14.54 14.11
CA HIS A 274 2.56 13.38 14.65
C HIS A 274 1.98 12.54 13.50
N VAL A 275 2.52 11.33 13.28
CA VAL A 275 2.06 10.41 12.22
C VAL A 275 1.22 9.31 12.83
N GLN A 276 -0.06 9.28 12.45
CA GLN A 276 -1.03 8.26 12.86
C GLN A 276 -1.41 7.37 11.69
N GLU A 277 -1.43 6.08 11.94
CA GLU A 277 -1.86 5.02 11.02
C GLU A 277 -3.21 4.48 11.49
N VAL A 278 -4.17 4.32 10.58
CA VAL A 278 -5.49 3.77 10.88
C VAL A 278 -5.71 2.52 10.05
N TYR A 279 -5.89 1.39 10.73
CA TYR A 279 -5.98 0.04 10.13
C TYR A 279 -7.37 -0.59 10.27
N GLU A 280 -8.42 0.20 10.44
CA GLU A 280 -9.77 -0.31 10.53
C GLU A 280 -10.24 -0.91 9.21
N GLU A 281 -11.04 -1.97 9.29
CA GLU A 281 -11.69 -2.55 8.12
C GLU A 281 -12.84 -1.67 7.64
N GLU A 282 -13.05 -1.64 6.33
CA GLU A 282 -14.18 -0.94 5.72
C GLU A 282 -15.48 -1.64 6.08
N ILE A 283 -16.42 -0.92 6.70
CA ILE A 283 -17.76 -1.44 6.97
C ILE A 283 -18.54 -1.43 5.66
N ILE A 284 -18.55 -2.57 4.97
CA ILE A 284 -19.35 -2.75 3.74
C ILE A 284 -20.83 -2.76 4.15
N GLN A 285 -21.53 -1.65 3.95
CA GLN A 285 -22.98 -1.63 4.10
C GLN A 285 -23.60 -2.55 3.05
N ALA A 286 -24.57 -3.38 3.49
CA ALA A 286 -25.17 -4.44 2.67
C ALA A 286 -25.85 -3.96 1.35
N ARG A 287 -25.89 -2.65 1.08
CA ARG A 287 -26.45 -2.06 -0.15
C ARG A 287 -25.57 -2.22 -1.39
N ASP A 288 -24.27 -2.41 -1.23
CA ASP A 288 -23.34 -2.43 -2.37
C ASP A 288 -23.16 -3.82 -3.02
N LYS A 289 -23.79 -4.86 -2.46
CA LYS A 289 -23.73 -6.22 -3.03
C LYS A 289 -24.55 -6.41 -4.33
N LYS A 290 -25.27 -5.39 -4.81
CA LYS A 290 -26.14 -5.52 -6.02
C LYS A 290 -25.47 -5.07 -7.33
N VAL A 291 -24.21 -4.64 -7.33
CA VAL A 291 -23.53 -4.11 -8.54
C VAL A 291 -22.31 -4.93 -8.98
N ALA A 292 -22.04 -6.07 -8.33
CA ALA A 292 -20.96 -6.97 -8.72
C ALA A 292 -21.51 -8.33 -9.12
N VAL A 293 -22.16 -8.41 -10.30
CA VAL A 293 -22.41 -9.66 -11.03
C VAL A 293 -21.89 -9.46 -12.45
#